data_bfeafd4b4430793dc2f95948a2f12a4f
#
_entry.id   bfeafd4b4430793dc2f95948a2f12a4f
#
_cell.length_a   1.000
_cell.length_b   1.000
_cell.length_c   1.000
_cell.angle_alpha   90.00
_cell.angle_beta   90.00
_cell.angle_gamma   90.00
#
_symmetry.space_group_name_H-M   'P 1'
#
loop_
_entity.id
_entity.type
_entity.pdbx_description
1 polymer ?
#
loop_
_entity_poly.entity_id
_entity_poly.type
_entity_poly.pdbx_seq_one_letter_code
_entity_poly.pdbx_strand_id
1 'polypeptide(L)'
;ILLKAIELYCVEGYANVSITDLQAALNMGRGTMYYYFKDKDELFQEAVTTFLLQPKQRALDKVKEGATIPEMIEAMMHYLNQLKEFHKQVENKNINVSNVVNVMFTAYSKFPELYKKASRMYKRELNLWIQAIKNSMRVGEVKGNVHIDTVAHMFVHIKDGWDPGRAGVPMNYEIFSEQYNYLYELIKK
;
A
#
# COMPACT_ATOMS: atom_id res chain seq x y z
N ILE A 1 -19.21 -6.41 0.08
CA ILE A 1 -18.67 -7.61 -0.60
C ILE A 1 -17.15 -7.63 -0.50
N LEU A 2 -16.41 -6.71 -1.13
CA LEU A 2 -14.96 -6.75 -1.23
C LEU A 2 -14.23 -6.76 0.12
N LEU A 3 -14.68 -5.96 1.11
CA LEU A 3 -14.08 -5.95 2.44
C LEU A 3 -14.18 -7.33 3.11
N LYS A 4 -15.35 -7.95 3.04
CA LYS A 4 -15.57 -9.27 3.62
C LYS A 4 -14.78 -10.37 2.91
N ALA A 5 -14.62 -10.24 1.58
CA ALA A 5 -13.83 -11.17 0.80
C ALA A 5 -12.32 -11.04 1.15
N ILE A 6 -11.76 -9.81 1.23
CA ILE A 6 -10.35 -9.62 1.59
C ILE A 6 -10.07 -10.11 3.03
N GLU A 7 -11.00 -9.91 3.96
CA GLU A 7 -10.91 -10.45 5.31
C GLU A 7 -10.79 -11.98 5.32
N LEU A 8 -11.67 -12.65 4.56
CA LEU A 8 -11.64 -14.11 4.47
C LEU A 8 -10.33 -14.60 3.84
N TYR A 9 -9.85 -13.94 2.80
CA TYR A 9 -8.56 -14.27 2.19
C TYR A 9 -7.37 -14.01 3.12
N CYS A 10 -7.44 -13.01 3.99
CA CYS A 10 -6.42 -12.77 5.00
C CYS A 10 -6.38 -13.88 6.07
N VAL A 11 -7.55 -14.39 6.49
CA VAL A 11 -7.64 -15.42 7.53
C VAL A 11 -7.26 -16.80 7.00
N GLU A 12 -7.90 -17.22 5.90
CA GLU A 12 -7.82 -18.60 5.39
C GLU A 12 -6.75 -18.77 4.30
N GLY A 13 -6.32 -17.68 3.68
CA GLY A 13 -5.47 -17.71 2.49
C GLY A 13 -6.27 -17.99 1.22
N TYR A 14 -5.82 -17.41 0.12
CA TYR A 14 -6.50 -17.52 -1.19
C TYR A 14 -6.78 -18.98 -1.62
N ALA A 15 -5.81 -19.88 -1.42
CA ALA A 15 -5.92 -21.27 -1.90
C ALA A 15 -7.04 -22.05 -1.20
N ASN A 16 -7.23 -21.80 0.08
CA ASN A 16 -8.17 -22.55 0.94
C ASN A 16 -9.61 -22.01 0.85
N VAL A 17 -9.82 -20.79 0.34
CA VAL A 17 -11.15 -20.21 0.20
C VAL A 17 -11.83 -20.73 -1.07
N SER A 18 -13.00 -21.37 -0.92
CA SER A 18 -13.85 -21.79 -2.03
C SER A 18 -14.92 -20.73 -2.36
N ILE A 19 -15.57 -20.90 -3.50
CA ILE A 19 -16.77 -20.09 -3.86
C ILE A 19 -17.87 -20.25 -2.81
N THR A 20 -18.04 -21.46 -2.27
CA THR A 20 -19.05 -21.74 -1.22
C THR A 20 -18.75 -20.99 0.06
N ASP A 21 -17.48 -20.94 0.46
CA ASP A 21 -17.05 -20.17 1.65
C ASP A 21 -17.32 -18.67 1.49
N LEU A 22 -17.05 -18.13 0.29
CA LEU A 22 -17.35 -16.73 -0.03
C LEU A 22 -18.85 -16.47 0.01
N GLN A 23 -19.69 -17.34 -0.53
CA GLN A 23 -21.14 -17.22 -0.49
C GLN A 23 -21.65 -17.21 0.95
N ALA A 24 -21.16 -18.11 1.79
CA ALA A 24 -21.51 -18.17 3.19
C ALA A 24 -21.07 -16.90 3.94
N ALA A 25 -19.82 -16.47 3.77
CA ALA A 25 -19.27 -15.28 4.43
C ALA A 25 -19.97 -13.99 3.99
N LEU A 26 -20.40 -13.91 2.74
CA LEU A 26 -21.08 -12.75 2.15
C LEU A 26 -22.59 -12.78 2.35
N ASN A 27 -23.14 -13.89 2.87
CA ASN A 27 -24.58 -14.15 2.94
C ASN A 27 -25.27 -13.95 1.57
N MET A 28 -24.67 -14.51 0.51
CA MET A 28 -25.09 -14.33 -0.87
C MET A 28 -25.39 -15.69 -1.52
N GLY A 29 -26.53 -15.73 -2.24
CA GLY A 29 -26.82 -16.88 -3.10
C GLY A 29 -25.86 -16.98 -4.29
N ARG A 30 -25.74 -18.21 -4.85
CA ARG A 30 -24.82 -18.49 -5.97
C ARG A 30 -25.06 -17.56 -7.17
N GLY A 31 -26.31 -17.37 -7.58
CA GLY A 31 -26.67 -16.49 -8.70
C GLY A 31 -26.27 -15.03 -8.47
N THR A 32 -26.41 -14.53 -7.24
CA THR A 32 -26.05 -13.15 -6.88
C THR A 32 -24.55 -12.93 -6.97
N MET A 33 -23.76 -13.89 -6.51
CA MET A 33 -22.29 -13.77 -6.57
C MET A 33 -21.78 -13.72 -8.01
N TYR A 34 -22.28 -14.61 -8.88
CA TYR A 34 -21.90 -14.63 -10.30
C TYR A 34 -22.44 -13.45 -11.13
N TYR A 35 -23.40 -12.70 -10.58
CA TYR A 35 -23.84 -11.43 -11.16
C TYR A 35 -22.76 -10.34 -11.02
N TYR A 36 -22.01 -10.33 -9.91
CA TYR A 36 -20.99 -9.32 -9.63
C TYR A 36 -19.59 -9.73 -10.08
N PHE A 37 -19.26 -11.02 -9.97
CA PHE A 37 -17.92 -11.54 -10.23
C PHE A 37 -18.00 -12.85 -11.00
N LYS A 38 -17.25 -12.93 -12.08
CA LYS A 38 -17.18 -14.10 -12.95
C LYS A 38 -16.72 -15.35 -12.19
N ASP A 39 -15.74 -15.19 -11.32
CA ASP A 39 -15.11 -16.27 -10.56
C ASP A 39 -14.43 -15.74 -9.28
N LYS A 40 -13.82 -16.65 -8.51
CA LYS A 40 -13.05 -16.32 -7.31
C LYS A 40 -11.85 -15.45 -7.61
N ASP A 41 -11.23 -15.64 -8.76
CA ASP A 41 -10.01 -14.93 -9.16
C ASP A 41 -10.32 -13.45 -9.41
N GLU A 42 -11.42 -13.14 -10.07
CA GLU A 42 -11.86 -11.77 -10.29
C GLU A 42 -12.20 -11.06 -8.97
N LEU A 43 -12.97 -11.71 -8.09
CA LEU A 43 -13.27 -11.16 -6.76
C LEU A 43 -12.00 -10.90 -5.93
N PHE A 44 -11.04 -11.81 -5.97
CA PHE A 44 -9.76 -11.65 -5.27
C PHE A 44 -8.96 -10.46 -5.82
N GLN A 45 -8.81 -10.38 -7.15
CA GLN A 45 -8.08 -9.29 -7.81
C GLN A 45 -8.73 -7.94 -7.55
N GLU A 46 -10.05 -7.85 -7.56
CA GLU A 46 -10.79 -6.63 -7.28
C GLU A 46 -10.63 -6.21 -5.81
N ALA A 47 -10.70 -7.15 -4.87
CA ALA A 47 -10.49 -6.89 -3.45
C ALA A 47 -9.06 -6.39 -3.17
N VAL A 48 -8.03 -7.06 -3.71
CA VAL A 48 -6.62 -6.63 -3.61
C VAL A 48 -6.42 -5.24 -4.25
N THR A 49 -6.99 -5.02 -5.42
CA THR A 49 -6.89 -3.73 -6.11
C THR A 49 -7.50 -2.62 -5.26
N THR A 50 -8.70 -2.83 -4.75
CA THR A 50 -9.45 -1.81 -4.00
C THR A 50 -8.78 -1.42 -2.69
N PHE A 51 -8.34 -2.40 -1.90
CA PHE A 51 -7.83 -2.13 -0.56
C PHE A 51 -6.32 -1.96 -0.47
N LEU A 52 -5.54 -2.57 -1.37
CA LEU A 52 -4.08 -2.58 -1.26
C LEU A 52 -3.38 -1.74 -2.33
N LEU A 53 -3.93 -1.63 -3.54
CA LEU A 53 -3.29 -0.88 -4.61
C LEU A 53 -3.88 0.52 -4.82
N GLN A 54 -5.20 0.66 -4.85
CA GLN A 54 -5.85 1.95 -5.11
C GLN A 54 -5.53 3.05 -4.09
N PRO A 55 -5.38 2.78 -2.77
CA PRO A 55 -5.00 3.82 -1.82
C PRO A 55 -3.69 4.50 -2.19
N LYS A 56 -2.66 3.73 -2.53
CA LYS A 56 -1.37 4.23 -3.00
C LYS A 56 -1.51 4.98 -4.33
N GLN A 57 -2.24 4.41 -5.29
CA GLN A 57 -2.48 5.04 -6.58
C GLN A 57 -3.10 6.43 -6.42
N ARG A 58 -4.17 6.55 -5.61
CA ARG A 58 -4.84 7.82 -5.33
C ARG A 58 -3.94 8.85 -4.66
N ALA A 59 -3.06 8.41 -3.75
CA ALA A 59 -2.10 9.31 -3.11
C ALA A 59 -1.10 9.87 -4.12
N LEU A 60 -0.53 9.01 -4.98
CA LEU A 60 0.40 9.42 -6.03
C LEU A 60 -0.25 10.30 -7.11
N ASP A 61 -1.54 10.11 -7.39
CA ASP A 61 -2.30 10.92 -8.36
C ASP A 61 -2.55 12.36 -7.88
N LYS A 62 -2.49 12.60 -6.57
CA LYS A 62 -2.63 13.93 -5.97
C LYS A 62 -1.34 14.76 -5.99
N VAL A 63 -0.20 14.13 -6.21
CA VAL A 63 1.10 14.84 -6.26
C VAL A 63 1.15 15.68 -7.52
N LYS A 64 1.25 17.00 -7.34
CA LYS A 64 1.29 17.96 -8.43
C LYS A 64 2.68 18.03 -9.06
N GLU A 65 2.74 18.50 -10.30
CA GLU A 65 4.00 18.89 -10.92
C GLU A 65 4.66 20.02 -10.11
N GLY A 66 5.96 19.91 -9.89
CA GLY A 66 6.69 20.88 -9.06
C GLY A 66 6.63 20.62 -7.55
N ALA A 67 5.92 19.59 -7.09
CA ALA A 67 5.85 19.23 -5.68
C ALA A 67 7.25 19.12 -5.04
N THR A 68 7.36 19.61 -3.82
CA THR A 68 8.56 19.54 -2.96
C THR A 68 8.50 18.34 -2.01
N ILE A 69 9.54 18.13 -1.20
CA ILE A 69 9.58 17.02 -0.23
C ILE A 69 8.42 17.10 0.77
N PRO A 70 8.09 18.24 1.39
CA PRO A 70 6.94 18.34 2.29
C PRO A 70 5.62 17.89 1.66
N GLU A 71 5.34 18.30 0.42
CA GLU A 71 4.12 17.91 -0.29
C GLU A 71 4.10 16.41 -0.63
N MET A 72 5.26 15.84 -0.93
CA MET A 72 5.38 14.39 -1.14
C MET A 72 5.20 13.61 0.16
N ILE A 73 5.72 14.10 1.30
CA ILE A 73 5.46 13.55 2.63
C ILE A 73 3.97 13.57 2.93
N GLU A 74 3.28 14.69 2.68
CA GLU A 74 1.83 14.80 2.89
C GLU A 74 1.05 13.74 2.09
N ALA A 75 1.42 13.54 0.82
CA ALA A 75 0.80 12.49 0.00
C ALA A 75 1.02 11.09 0.57
N MET A 76 2.22 10.79 1.09
CA MET A 76 2.51 9.50 1.73
C MET A 76 1.78 9.35 3.06
N MET A 77 1.65 10.40 3.85
CA MET A 77 0.85 10.38 5.09
C MET A 77 -0.63 10.10 4.79
N HIS A 78 -1.17 10.70 3.73
CA HIS A 78 -2.53 10.39 3.30
C HIS A 78 -2.71 8.91 2.92
N TYR A 79 -1.75 8.33 2.19
CA TYR A 79 -1.75 6.89 1.88
C TYR A 79 -1.68 6.03 3.14
N LEU A 80 -0.74 6.32 4.04
CA LEU A 80 -0.56 5.57 5.29
C LEU A 80 -1.79 5.64 6.20
N ASN A 81 -2.46 6.78 6.26
CA ASN A 81 -3.73 6.91 6.99
C ASN A 81 -4.84 6.02 6.40
N GLN A 82 -4.93 5.88 5.07
CA GLN A 82 -5.88 4.95 4.45
C GLN A 82 -5.55 3.49 4.79
N LEU A 83 -4.26 3.11 4.81
CA LEU A 83 -3.84 1.78 5.26
C LEU A 83 -4.13 1.56 6.75
N LYS A 84 -3.90 2.56 7.60
CA LYS A 84 -4.23 2.49 9.03
C LYS A 84 -5.71 2.22 9.25
N GLU A 85 -6.58 2.92 8.53
CA GLU A 85 -8.03 2.70 8.62
C GLU A 85 -8.43 1.31 8.08
N PHE A 86 -7.84 0.86 6.99
CA PHE A 86 -8.06 -0.51 6.50
C PHE A 86 -7.59 -1.55 7.54
N HIS A 87 -6.40 -1.41 8.12
CA HIS A 87 -5.90 -2.33 9.13
C HIS A 87 -6.79 -2.36 10.38
N LYS A 88 -7.30 -1.21 10.84
CA LYS A 88 -8.27 -1.18 11.95
C LYS A 88 -9.55 -1.96 11.64
N GLN A 89 -10.04 -1.89 10.40
CA GLN A 89 -11.24 -2.63 10.01
C GLN A 89 -11.02 -4.15 10.04
N VAL A 90 -9.83 -4.62 9.65
CA VAL A 90 -9.49 -6.06 9.63
C VAL A 90 -8.92 -6.55 10.96
N GLU A 91 -8.21 -5.72 11.73
CA GLU A 91 -7.60 -6.06 13.03
C GLU A 91 -8.63 -6.53 14.05
N ASN A 92 -9.82 -5.94 14.05
CA ASN A 92 -10.95 -6.37 14.90
C ASN A 92 -11.37 -7.84 14.67
N LYS A 93 -10.76 -8.52 13.69
CA LYS A 93 -11.05 -9.91 13.30
C LYS A 93 -9.82 -10.83 13.42
N ASN A 94 -8.84 -10.46 14.24
CA ASN A 94 -7.57 -11.16 14.40
C ASN A 94 -6.73 -11.26 13.11
N ILE A 95 -6.89 -10.30 12.21
CA ILE A 95 -6.05 -10.19 11.02
C ILE A 95 -4.89 -9.24 11.31
N ASN A 96 -3.67 -9.73 11.20
CA ASN A 96 -2.46 -8.93 11.37
C ASN A 96 -1.83 -8.52 10.03
N VAL A 97 -0.80 -7.69 10.08
CA VAL A 97 -0.10 -7.21 8.87
C VAL A 97 0.45 -8.35 8.03
N SER A 98 0.92 -9.44 8.65
CA SER A 98 1.45 -10.60 7.92
C SER A 98 0.39 -11.28 7.05
N ASN A 99 -0.85 -11.34 7.52
CA ASN A 99 -1.97 -11.86 6.73
C ASN A 99 -2.17 -11.02 5.46
N VAL A 100 -2.14 -9.69 5.59
CA VAL A 100 -2.27 -8.77 4.45
C VAL A 100 -1.09 -8.90 3.48
N VAL A 101 0.13 -9.01 4.00
CA VAL A 101 1.34 -9.21 3.19
C VAL A 101 1.30 -10.54 2.45
N ASN A 102 0.84 -11.62 3.08
CA ASN A 102 0.66 -12.92 2.43
C ASN A 102 -0.35 -12.85 1.27
N VAL A 103 -1.44 -12.10 1.45
CA VAL A 103 -2.40 -11.83 0.36
C VAL A 103 -1.73 -11.09 -0.79
N MET A 104 -0.89 -10.08 -0.51
CA MET A 104 -0.14 -9.36 -1.54
C MET A 104 0.84 -10.27 -2.29
N PHE A 105 1.62 -11.10 -1.60
CA PHE A 105 2.53 -12.05 -2.25
C PHE A 105 1.78 -13.05 -3.12
N THR A 106 0.66 -13.58 -2.62
CA THR A 106 -0.21 -14.46 -3.41
C THR A 106 -0.74 -13.76 -4.66
N ALA A 107 -1.20 -12.52 -4.52
CA ALA A 107 -1.69 -11.71 -5.64
C ALA A 107 -0.62 -11.50 -6.71
N TYR A 108 0.60 -11.16 -6.30
CA TYR A 108 1.69 -10.87 -7.24
C TYR A 108 2.24 -12.14 -7.91
N SER A 109 2.30 -13.26 -7.21
CA SER A 109 2.77 -14.53 -7.77
C SER A 109 1.75 -15.17 -8.71
N LYS A 110 0.45 -15.07 -8.39
CA LYS A 110 -0.62 -15.71 -9.17
C LYS A 110 -1.14 -14.85 -10.32
N PHE A 111 -1.13 -13.52 -10.16
CA PHE A 111 -1.72 -12.58 -11.12
C PHE A 111 -0.67 -11.58 -11.63
N PRO A 112 0.01 -11.89 -12.74
CA PRO A 112 1.09 -11.05 -13.27
C PRO A 112 0.69 -9.60 -13.54
N GLU A 113 -0.58 -9.33 -13.85
CA GLU A 113 -1.07 -7.97 -14.09
C GLU A 113 -1.10 -7.14 -12.81
N LEU A 114 -1.42 -7.74 -11.65
CA LEU A 114 -1.33 -7.05 -10.36
C LEU A 114 0.14 -6.74 -10.01
N TYR A 115 1.05 -7.67 -10.26
CA TYR A 115 2.48 -7.41 -10.10
C TYR A 115 2.96 -6.27 -10.99
N LYS A 116 2.62 -6.29 -12.29
CA LYS A 116 2.96 -5.21 -13.22
C LYS A 116 2.41 -3.85 -12.76
N LYS A 117 1.18 -3.84 -12.24
CA LYS A 117 0.55 -2.63 -11.69
C LYS A 117 1.33 -2.12 -10.48
N ALA A 118 1.63 -2.98 -9.51
CA ALA A 118 2.41 -2.63 -8.32
C ALA A 118 3.82 -2.14 -8.68
N SER A 119 4.49 -2.81 -9.61
CA SER A 119 5.82 -2.43 -10.11
C SER A 119 5.83 -1.04 -10.78
N ARG A 120 4.80 -0.74 -11.60
CA ARG A 120 4.66 0.61 -12.19
C ARG A 120 4.44 1.67 -11.12
N MET A 121 3.66 1.36 -10.08
CA MET A 121 3.41 2.28 -8.97
C MET A 121 4.68 2.54 -8.16
N TYR A 122 5.49 1.52 -7.90
CA TYR A 122 6.79 1.67 -7.25
C TYR A 122 7.72 2.59 -8.04
N LYS A 123 7.88 2.35 -9.35
CA LYS A 123 8.70 3.19 -10.22
C LYS A 123 8.21 4.64 -10.26
N ARG A 124 6.89 4.83 -10.31
CA ARG A 124 6.28 6.17 -10.28
C ARG A 124 6.57 6.87 -8.97
N GLU A 125 6.38 6.22 -7.82
CA GLU A 125 6.68 6.78 -6.51
C GLU A 125 8.15 7.21 -6.40
N LEU A 126 9.08 6.34 -6.80
CA LEU A 126 10.51 6.66 -6.79
C LEU A 126 10.81 7.89 -7.65
N ASN A 127 10.25 7.97 -8.85
CA ASN A 127 10.42 9.14 -9.71
C ASN A 127 9.84 10.42 -9.09
N LEU A 128 8.70 10.35 -8.43
CA LEU A 128 8.11 11.50 -7.73
C LEU A 128 9.00 11.97 -6.58
N TRP A 129 9.59 11.06 -5.80
CA TRP A 129 10.58 11.43 -4.78
C TRP A 129 11.83 12.10 -5.38
N ILE A 130 12.37 11.56 -6.48
CA ILE A 130 13.49 12.15 -7.20
C ILE A 130 13.15 13.59 -7.64
N GLN A 131 11.96 13.80 -8.21
CA GLN A 131 11.53 15.14 -8.63
C GLN A 131 11.30 16.07 -7.43
N ALA A 132 10.69 15.59 -6.35
CA ALA A 132 10.46 16.38 -5.14
C ALA A 132 11.78 16.85 -4.51
N ILE A 133 12.80 15.99 -4.44
CA ILE A 133 14.13 16.36 -3.96
C ILE A 133 14.76 17.44 -4.85
N LYS A 134 14.71 17.26 -6.18
CA LYS A 134 15.21 18.27 -7.15
C LYS A 134 14.52 19.61 -7.01
N ASN A 135 13.20 19.59 -6.83
CA ASN A 135 12.41 20.80 -6.63
C ASN A 135 12.78 21.50 -5.32
N SER A 136 12.89 20.76 -4.22
CA SER A 136 13.30 21.30 -2.91
C SER A 136 14.73 21.86 -2.94
N MET A 137 15.64 21.26 -3.71
CA MET A 137 16.99 21.84 -3.94
C MET A 137 16.90 23.15 -4.72
N ARG A 138 16.07 23.19 -5.79
CA ARG A 138 15.92 24.39 -6.64
C ARG A 138 15.35 25.58 -5.87
N VAL A 139 14.42 25.37 -4.94
CA VAL A 139 13.85 26.43 -4.10
C VAL A 139 14.68 26.73 -2.86
N GLY A 140 15.80 26.04 -2.68
CA GLY A 140 16.76 26.30 -1.60
C GLY A 140 16.40 25.70 -0.24
N GLU A 141 15.43 24.82 -0.16
CA GLU A 141 15.04 24.12 1.07
C GLU A 141 16.03 23.02 1.49
N VAL A 142 16.72 22.43 0.53
CA VAL A 142 17.58 21.25 0.72
C VAL A 142 19.01 21.58 0.31
N LYS A 143 19.98 20.94 1.00
CA LYS A 143 21.43 21.09 0.73
C LYS A 143 21.77 20.66 -0.70
N GLY A 144 22.67 21.40 -1.36
CA GLY A 144 23.04 21.16 -2.76
C GLY A 144 23.89 19.90 -3.01
N ASN A 145 24.41 19.26 -1.96
CA ASN A 145 25.28 18.07 -2.04
C ASN A 145 24.54 16.76 -1.71
N VAL A 146 23.21 16.73 -1.77
CA VAL A 146 22.40 15.54 -1.48
C VAL A 146 22.50 14.54 -2.63
N HIS A 147 22.76 13.27 -2.31
CA HIS A 147 22.67 12.15 -3.25
C HIS A 147 21.22 11.83 -3.54
N ILE A 148 20.66 12.43 -4.60
CA ILE A 148 19.22 12.42 -4.92
C ILE A 148 18.66 11.00 -4.97
N ASP A 149 19.28 10.11 -5.76
CA ASP A 149 18.76 8.73 -5.93
C ASP A 149 18.80 7.93 -4.63
N THR A 150 19.87 8.06 -3.86
CA THR A 150 20.01 7.39 -2.54
C THR A 150 18.91 7.85 -1.59
N VAL A 151 18.73 9.16 -1.46
CA VAL A 151 17.72 9.73 -0.56
C VAL A 151 16.30 9.40 -1.02
N ALA A 152 16.04 9.39 -2.33
CA ALA A 152 14.75 8.97 -2.87
C ALA A 152 14.41 7.51 -2.49
N HIS A 153 15.38 6.60 -2.61
CA HIS A 153 15.21 5.22 -2.15
C HIS A 153 14.98 5.14 -0.62
N MET A 154 15.71 5.94 0.18
CA MET A 154 15.48 5.97 1.63
C MET A 154 14.04 6.38 1.96
N PHE A 155 13.49 7.41 1.32
CA PHE A 155 12.10 7.81 1.47
C PHE A 155 11.11 6.70 1.07
N VAL A 156 11.33 6.02 -0.05
CA VAL A 156 10.49 4.89 -0.49
C VAL A 156 10.51 3.77 0.54
N HIS A 157 11.68 3.42 1.06
CA HIS A 157 11.87 2.26 1.95
C HIS A 157 11.39 2.49 3.39
N ILE A 158 11.11 3.72 3.82
CA ILE A 158 10.58 4.00 5.16
C ILE A 158 9.35 3.12 5.46
N LYS A 159 8.40 3.03 4.54
CA LYS A 159 7.18 2.24 4.72
C LYS A 159 7.30 0.77 4.31
N ASP A 160 8.32 0.46 3.49
CA ASP A 160 8.51 -0.90 2.95
C ASP A 160 9.37 -1.79 3.87
N GLY A 161 9.87 -1.24 4.97
CA GLY A 161 10.74 -1.91 5.95
C GLY A 161 10.02 -2.97 6.80
N TRP A 162 9.15 -3.79 6.16
CA TRP A 162 8.52 -4.91 6.82
C TRP A 162 9.48 -6.10 6.91
N ASP A 163 9.60 -6.64 8.13
CA ASP A 163 10.39 -7.83 8.42
C ASP A 163 9.44 -8.97 8.82
N PRO A 164 9.51 -10.17 8.21
CA PRO A 164 8.74 -11.34 8.61
C PRO A 164 8.85 -11.69 10.09
N GLY A 165 10.01 -11.44 10.72
CA GLY A 165 10.22 -11.61 12.15
C GLY A 165 9.37 -10.70 13.04
N ARG A 166 8.76 -9.65 12.46
CA ARG A 166 7.85 -8.74 13.15
C ARG A 166 6.37 -9.05 12.93
N ALA A 167 6.06 -10.25 12.45
CA ALA A 167 4.71 -10.66 12.10
C ALA A 167 3.65 -10.45 13.21
N GLY A 168 4.05 -10.60 14.47
CA GLY A 168 3.18 -10.40 15.64
C GLY A 168 3.24 -8.97 16.23
N VAL A 169 4.02 -8.07 15.64
CA VAL A 169 4.17 -6.69 16.14
C VAL A 169 3.21 -5.78 15.40
N PRO A 170 2.32 -5.05 16.10
CA PRO A 170 1.44 -4.07 15.45
C PRO A 170 2.23 -3.03 14.66
N MET A 171 1.70 -2.63 13.50
CA MET A 171 2.32 -1.58 12.71
C MET A 171 2.17 -0.22 13.41
N ASN A 172 3.30 0.39 13.74
CA ASN A 172 3.31 1.73 14.30
C ASN A 172 3.32 2.77 13.18
N TYR A 173 2.15 3.32 12.86
CA TYR A 173 1.99 4.33 11.81
C TYR A 173 2.61 5.69 12.18
N GLU A 174 2.77 5.99 13.45
CA GLU A 174 3.34 7.25 13.93
C GLU A 174 4.83 7.31 13.62
N ILE A 175 5.54 6.20 13.78
CA ILE A 175 6.97 6.12 13.47
C ILE A 175 7.28 6.45 11.99
N PHE A 176 6.37 6.15 11.06
CA PHE A 176 6.58 6.52 9.66
C PHE A 176 6.60 8.03 9.47
N SER A 177 5.66 8.75 10.11
CA SER A 177 5.65 10.21 10.09
C SER A 177 6.94 10.80 10.67
N GLU A 178 7.37 10.27 11.80
CA GLU A 178 8.64 10.69 12.44
C GLU A 178 9.83 10.43 11.52
N GLN A 179 9.94 9.25 10.91
CA GLN A 179 11.03 8.90 10.00
C GLN A 179 11.04 9.76 8.73
N TYR A 180 9.88 10.04 8.11
CA TYR A 180 9.81 10.93 6.96
C TYR A 180 10.27 12.33 7.31
N ASN A 181 9.80 12.90 8.41
CA ASN A 181 10.18 14.23 8.85
C ASN A 181 11.65 14.28 9.28
N TYR A 182 12.15 13.28 10.01
CA TYR A 182 13.53 13.23 10.43
C TYR A 182 14.50 13.14 9.24
N LEU A 183 14.21 12.30 8.24
CA LEU A 183 15.01 12.21 7.02
C LEU A 183 15.03 13.53 6.27
N TYR A 184 13.90 14.25 6.22
CA TYR A 184 13.84 15.57 5.62
C TYR A 184 14.69 16.59 6.38
N GLU A 185 14.59 16.65 7.71
CA GLU A 185 15.41 17.57 8.52
C GLU A 185 16.93 17.32 8.40
N LEU A 186 17.36 16.06 8.20
CA LEU A 186 18.80 15.74 7.98
C LEU A 186 19.37 16.37 6.70
N ILE A 187 18.55 16.58 5.68
CA ILE A 187 18.98 17.09 4.37
C ILE A 187 18.57 18.54 4.14
N LYS A 188 17.72 19.10 4.98
CA LYS A 188 17.28 20.49 4.96
C LYS A 188 18.47 21.44 5.21
N LYS A 189 18.41 22.63 4.64
CA LYS A 189 19.41 23.71 4.87
C LYS A 189 19.33 24.30 6.26
#